data_27754c28c3da64222a30e7702754feb0
#
_entry.id   27754c28c3da64222a30e7702754feb0
#
_cell.length_a   1.000
_cell.length_b   1.000
_cell.length_c   1.000
_cell.angle_alpha   90.00
_cell.angle_beta   90.00
_cell.angle_gamma   90.00
#
_symmetry.space_group_name_H-M   'P 1'
#
loop_
_entity.id
_entity.type
_entity.pdbx_description
1 polymer ?
#
loop_
_entity_poly.entity_id
_entity_poly.type
_entity_poly.pdbx_seq_one_letter_code
_entity_poly.pdbx_strand_id
1 'polypeptide(L)'
;MSYSVRKFDAVIVGAGGAGLRAAIQLSEAGFKTAVLTKVFPTRSHTVAAQGGVAASLGNSEEDHWHWHMYDTVKGSDWLGDQDAIEFMCRKANEVVVELEHYGMPFDRLDNGKIYQRP
;
A
#
# COMPACT_ATOMS: atom_id res chain seq x y z
N MET A 1 5.48 -40.97 -2.46
CA MET A 1 5.41 -39.66 -3.16
C MET A 1 6.68 -38.91 -2.85
N SER A 2 7.44 -38.45 -3.86
CA SER A 2 8.58 -37.56 -3.65
C SER A 2 8.09 -36.13 -3.89
N TYR A 3 8.33 -35.23 -2.96
CA TYR A 3 8.08 -33.80 -3.12
C TYR A 3 9.39 -33.04 -3.05
N SER A 4 9.49 -31.98 -3.84
CA SER A 4 10.65 -31.10 -3.83
C SER A 4 10.59 -30.13 -2.66
N VAL A 5 11.68 -30.05 -1.89
CA VAL A 5 11.83 -29.06 -0.80
C VAL A 5 12.68 -27.91 -1.32
N ARG A 6 12.21 -26.68 -1.10
CA ARG A 6 12.95 -25.45 -1.39
C ARG A 6 13.10 -24.64 -0.10
N LYS A 7 14.29 -24.06 0.12
CA LYS A 7 14.59 -23.27 1.32
C LYS A 7 14.70 -21.78 0.98
N PHE A 8 14.09 -20.96 1.80
CA PHE A 8 14.10 -19.51 1.73
C PHE A 8 14.29 -18.93 3.14
N ASP A 9 14.79 -17.72 3.23
CA ASP A 9 14.93 -16.99 4.50
C ASP A 9 13.58 -16.49 4.99
N ALA A 10 12.70 -16.09 4.06
CA ALA A 10 11.34 -15.65 4.35
C ALA A 10 10.34 -16.23 3.33
N VAL A 11 9.14 -16.52 3.80
CA VAL A 11 8.03 -16.95 2.97
C VAL A 11 6.82 -16.06 3.27
N ILE A 12 6.31 -15.40 2.23
CA ILE A 12 5.13 -14.54 2.30
C ILE A 12 3.97 -15.28 1.65
N VAL A 13 2.84 -15.31 2.32
CA VAL A 13 1.61 -15.91 1.79
C VAL A 13 0.66 -14.79 1.36
N GLY A 14 0.52 -14.63 0.05
CA GLY A 14 -0.28 -13.59 -0.60
C GLY A 14 0.56 -12.60 -1.39
N ALA A 15 0.24 -12.41 -2.67
CA ALA A 15 0.91 -11.48 -3.59
C ALA A 15 0.00 -10.27 -3.95
N GLY A 16 -0.76 -9.77 -3.00
CA GLY A 16 -1.40 -8.46 -3.09
C GLY A 16 -0.43 -7.34 -2.71
N GLY A 17 -0.91 -6.11 -2.61
CA GLY A 17 -0.08 -4.94 -2.33
C GLY A 17 0.76 -5.08 -1.06
N ALA A 18 0.18 -5.56 0.04
CA ALA A 18 0.89 -5.76 1.30
C ALA A 18 2.01 -6.81 1.18
N GLY A 19 1.71 -7.96 0.57
CA GLY A 19 2.71 -9.03 0.41
C GLY A 19 3.85 -8.65 -0.52
N LEU A 20 3.56 -7.98 -1.62
CA LEU A 20 4.58 -7.51 -2.55
C LEU A 20 5.45 -6.40 -1.94
N ARG A 21 4.85 -5.47 -1.16
CA ARG A 21 5.62 -4.44 -0.46
C ARG A 21 6.58 -5.05 0.57
N ALA A 22 6.11 -6.06 1.34
CA ALA A 22 6.97 -6.80 2.26
C ALA A 22 8.08 -7.56 1.53
N ALA A 23 7.78 -8.15 0.37
CA ALA A 23 8.77 -8.86 -0.44
C ALA A 23 9.88 -7.93 -0.95
N ILE A 24 9.53 -6.73 -1.40
CA ILE A 24 10.50 -5.71 -1.82
C ILE A 24 11.44 -5.39 -0.67
N GLN A 25 10.91 -5.05 0.50
CA GLN A 25 11.71 -4.67 1.67
C GLN A 25 12.65 -5.80 2.13
N LEU A 26 12.16 -7.04 2.17
CA LEU A 26 12.99 -8.19 2.51
C LEU A 26 14.10 -8.44 1.48
N SER A 27 13.78 -8.28 0.19
CA SER A 27 14.75 -8.44 -0.90
C SER A 27 15.83 -7.35 -0.85
N GLU A 28 15.46 -6.10 -0.60
CA GLU A 28 16.40 -4.99 -0.41
C GLU A 28 17.34 -5.22 0.79
N ALA A 29 16.84 -5.86 1.84
CA ALA A 29 17.63 -6.29 2.99
C ALA A 29 18.50 -7.54 2.73
N GLY A 30 18.47 -8.09 1.52
CA GLY A 30 19.31 -9.22 1.10
C GLY A 30 18.75 -10.60 1.45
N PHE A 31 17.50 -10.70 1.92
CA PHE A 31 16.88 -11.98 2.22
C PHE A 31 16.37 -12.68 0.98
N LYS A 32 16.64 -13.99 0.87
CA LYS A 32 16.05 -14.84 -0.15
C LYS A 32 14.58 -15.09 0.19
N THR A 33 13.69 -14.40 -0.51
CA THR A 33 12.26 -14.38 -0.21
C THR A 33 11.45 -15.15 -1.24
N ALA A 34 10.48 -15.95 -0.78
CA ALA A 34 9.47 -16.56 -1.63
C ALA A 34 8.10 -15.92 -1.35
N VAL A 35 7.35 -15.69 -2.41
CA VAL A 35 5.95 -15.25 -2.31
C VAL A 35 5.06 -16.33 -2.86
N LEU A 36 4.18 -16.87 -2.03
CA LEU A 36 3.17 -17.86 -2.41
C LEU A 36 1.85 -17.16 -2.70
N THR A 37 1.26 -17.45 -3.83
CA THR A 37 -0.01 -16.82 -4.22
C THR A 37 -0.95 -17.84 -4.85
N LYS A 38 -2.24 -17.69 -4.59
CA LYS A 38 -3.29 -18.51 -5.20
C LYS A 38 -3.55 -18.12 -6.66
N VAL A 39 -3.43 -16.82 -6.95
CA VAL A 39 -3.68 -16.26 -8.29
C VAL A 39 -2.45 -15.48 -8.73
N PHE A 40 -2.34 -15.20 -10.02
CA PHE A 40 -1.28 -14.35 -10.53
C PHE A 40 -1.33 -12.97 -9.86
N PRO A 41 -0.20 -12.34 -9.50
CA PRO A 41 -0.19 -11.08 -8.73
C PRO A 41 -1.05 -9.96 -9.31
N THR A 42 -1.12 -9.84 -10.65
CA THR A 42 -1.96 -8.84 -11.34
C THR A 42 -3.47 -9.14 -11.26
N ARG A 43 -3.87 -10.20 -10.59
CA ARG A 43 -5.27 -10.52 -10.29
C ARG A 43 -5.63 -10.38 -8.82
N SER A 44 -4.78 -9.76 -8.04
CA SER A 44 -5.05 -9.43 -6.64
C SER A 44 -6.15 -8.36 -6.52
N HIS A 45 -6.79 -8.27 -5.37
CA HIS A 45 -7.76 -7.20 -5.09
C HIS A 45 -7.13 -5.81 -5.16
N THR A 46 -5.84 -5.67 -4.83
CA THR A 46 -5.12 -4.40 -4.99
C THR A 46 -5.13 -3.92 -6.44
N VAL A 47 -4.90 -4.81 -7.40
CA VAL A 47 -4.94 -4.47 -8.84
C VAL A 47 -6.36 -4.34 -9.36
N ALA A 48 -7.30 -5.12 -8.83
CA ALA A 48 -8.72 -5.09 -9.24
C ALA A 48 -9.48 -3.89 -8.67
N ALA A 49 -8.94 -3.21 -7.66
CA ALA A 49 -9.58 -2.03 -7.06
C ALA A 49 -9.63 -0.88 -8.07
N GLN A 50 -10.80 -0.23 -8.15
CA GLN A 50 -10.94 1.04 -8.88
C GLN A 50 -10.64 2.19 -7.93
N GLY A 51 -9.86 3.14 -8.40
CA GLY A 51 -9.61 4.36 -7.68
C GLY A 51 -8.18 4.49 -7.20
N GLY A 52 -7.99 5.44 -6.31
CA GLY A 52 -6.68 5.86 -5.88
C GLY A 52 -6.26 5.29 -4.53
N VAL A 53 -5.26 5.92 -3.99
CA VAL A 53 -4.76 5.74 -2.62
C VAL A 53 -5.20 6.96 -1.82
N ALA A 54 -5.84 6.73 -0.67
CA ALA A 54 -6.20 7.82 0.23
C ALA A 54 -4.96 8.31 0.98
N ALA A 55 -4.66 9.60 0.84
CA ALA A 55 -3.56 10.27 1.52
C ALA A 55 -3.81 11.78 1.58
N SER A 56 -3.48 12.41 2.68
CA SER A 56 -3.69 13.84 2.93
C SER A 56 -2.51 14.67 2.42
N LEU A 57 -2.29 14.69 1.10
CA LEU A 57 -1.14 15.38 0.48
C LEU A 57 -1.28 16.92 0.51
N GLY A 58 -2.49 17.45 0.55
CA GLY A 58 -2.72 18.90 0.49
C GLY A 58 -2.33 19.53 -0.85
N ASN A 59 -2.38 18.78 -1.95
CA ASN A 59 -1.93 19.27 -3.25
C ASN A 59 -2.97 20.14 -3.97
N SER A 60 -4.25 19.84 -3.80
CA SER A 60 -5.37 20.56 -4.40
C SER A 60 -5.92 21.63 -3.46
N GLU A 61 -6.06 21.31 -2.19
CA GLU A 61 -6.57 22.17 -1.13
C GLU A 61 -5.93 21.77 0.20
N GLU A 62 -6.19 22.54 1.25
CA GLU A 62 -5.69 22.24 2.59
C GLU A 62 -6.21 20.87 3.06
N ASP A 63 -5.32 20.02 3.56
CA ASP A 63 -5.65 18.69 4.03
C ASP A 63 -4.71 18.24 5.16
N HIS A 64 -5.22 17.42 6.07
CA HIS A 64 -4.48 16.95 7.23
C HIS A 64 -4.75 15.47 7.50
N TRP A 65 -3.72 14.72 7.90
CA TRP A 65 -3.85 13.30 8.22
C TRP A 65 -4.88 13.02 9.34
N HIS A 66 -5.17 13.99 10.23
CA HIS A 66 -6.21 13.86 11.25
C HIS A 66 -7.61 13.79 10.64
N TRP A 67 -7.87 14.53 9.56
CA TRP A 67 -9.14 14.45 8.84
C TRP A 67 -9.27 13.09 8.15
N HIS A 68 -8.20 12.63 7.51
CA HIS A 68 -8.12 11.28 6.93
C HIS A 68 -8.38 10.22 7.99
N MET A 69 -7.76 10.34 9.19
CA MET A 69 -8.00 9.42 10.30
C MET A 69 -9.46 9.45 10.77
N TYR A 70 -10.03 10.64 10.96
CA TYR A 70 -11.43 10.79 11.39
C TYR A 70 -12.38 10.11 10.39
N ASP A 71 -12.23 10.37 9.10
CA ASP A 71 -13.07 9.79 8.06
C ASP A 71 -12.91 8.28 7.97
N THR A 72 -11.70 7.75 8.18
CA THR A 72 -11.43 6.31 8.19
C THR A 72 -12.07 5.64 9.40
N VAL A 73 -11.94 6.21 10.60
CA VAL A 73 -12.59 5.71 11.82
C VAL A 73 -14.10 5.70 11.66
N LYS A 74 -14.68 6.81 11.17
CA LYS A 74 -16.10 6.94 10.92
C LYS A 74 -16.58 5.97 9.83
N GLY A 75 -15.83 5.83 8.73
CA GLY A 75 -16.14 4.92 7.62
C GLY A 75 -16.07 3.45 8.01
N SER A 76 -15.32 3.10 9.05
CA SER A 76 -15.28 1.76 9.63
C SER A 76 -16.37 1.51 10.69
N ASP A 77 -17.38 2.38 10.79
CA ASP A 77 -18.43 2.32 11.82
C ASP A 77 -17.87 2.25 13.26
N TRP A 78 -16.73 2.86 13.52
CA TRP A 78 -16.01 2.86 14.80
C TRP A 78 -15.53 1.48 15.25
N LEU A 79 -15.54 0.49 14.37
CA LEU A 79 -15.13 -0.88 14.66
C LEU A 79 -13.65 -1.16 14.35
N GLY A 80 -12.99 -0.25 13.64
CA GLY A 80 -11.59 -0.38 13.28
C GLY A 80 -10.65 -0.20 14.47
N ASP A 81 -9.48 -0.83 14.41
CA ASP A 81 -8.38 -0.57 15.35
C ASP A 81 -7.84 0.84 15.11
N GLN A 82 -8.11 1.74 16.08
CA GLN A 82 -7.80 3.17 15.90
C GLN A 82 -6.30 3.45 15.92
N ASP A 83 -5.50 2.67 16.63
CA ASP A 83 -4.04 2.82 16.62
C ASP A 83 -3.46 2.44 15.25
N ALA A 84 -3.97 1.37 14.65
CA ALA A 84 -3.59 0.96 13.29
C ALA A 84 -4.05 1.98 12.24
N ILE A 85 -5.24 2.57 12.39
CA ILE A 85 -5.76 3.61 11.51
C ILE A 85 -4.90 4.87 11.63
N GLU A 86 -4.57 5.31 12.84
CA GLU A 86 -3.67 6.46 13.05
C GLU A 86 -2.32 6.24 12.37
N PHE A 87 -1.70 5.08 12.60
CA PHE A 87 -0.43 4.74 11.96
C PHE A 87 -0.53 4.80 10.44
N MET A 88 -1.56 4.19 9.86
CA MET A 88 -1.81 4.20 8.41
C MET A 88 -1.94 5.62 7.86
N CYS A 89 -2.79 6.45 8.48
CA CYS A 89 -3.05 7.80 8.01
C CYS A 89 -1.83 8.73 8.14
N ARG A 90 -1.04 8.58 9.20
CA ARG A 90 0.23 9.29 9.36
C ARG A 90 1.26 8.93 8.29
N LYS A 91 1.30 7.64 7.90
CA LYS A 91 2.28 7.12 6.93
C LYS A 91 1.82 7.25 5.47
N ALA A 92 0.56 7.50 5.20
CA ALA A 92 0.00 7.48 3.86
C ALA A 92 0.75 8.42 2.89
N ASN A 93 1.10 9.62 3.32
CA ASN A 93 1.81 10.60 2.47
C ASN A 93 3.22 10.11 2.07
N GLU A 94 3.96 9.52 3.01
CA GLU A 94 5.28 8.94 2.74
C GLU A 94 5.15 7.76 1.76
N VAL A 95 4.15 6.91 1.97
CA VAL A 95 3.89 5.73 1.13
C VAL A 95 3.54 6.12 -0.31
N VAL A 96 2.76 7.18 -0.53
CA VAL A 96 2.44 7.66 -1.88
C VAL A 96 3.70 8.10 -2.62
N VAL A 97 4.60 8.84 -1.95
CA VAL A 97 5.89 9.25 -2.53
C VAL A 97 6.79 8.04 -2.80
N GLU A 98 6.81 7.06 -1.90
CA GLU A 98 7.55 5.80 -2.10
C GLU A 98 7.04 5.04 -3.33
N LEU A 99 5.71 4.92 -3.48
CA LEU A 99 5.10 4.27 -4.65
C LEU A 99 5.46 5.00 -5.96
N GLU A 100 5.50 6.34 -5.94
CA GLU A 100 5.98 7.12 -7.08
C GLU A 100 7.43 6.79 -7.44
N HIS A 101 8.31 6.68 -6.44
CA HIS A 101 9.71 6.29 -6.65
C HIS A 101 9.85 4.86 -7.19
N TYR A 102 8.92 3.96 -6.89
CA TYR A 102 8.85 2.63 -7.49
C TYR A 102 8.28 2.65 -8.92
N GLY A 103 7.91 3.82 -9.44
CA GLY A 103 7.46 4.00 -10.82
C GLY A 103 5.93 3.99 -11.00
N MET A 104 5.14 4.18 -9.93
CA MET A 104 3.70 4.33 -10.08
C MET A 104 3.36 5.66 -10.79
N PRO A 105 2.69 5.61 -11.93
CA PRO A 105 2.38 6.80 -12.73
C PRO A 105 1.11 7.48 -12.21
N PHE A 106 1.22 8.23 -11.14
CA PHE A 106 0.10 9.03 -10.63
C PHE A 106 -0.28 10.14 -11.62
N ASP A 107 -1.57 10.41 -11.75
CA ASP A 107 -2.07 11.60 -12.44
C ASP A 107 -1.52 12.87 -11.79
N ARG A 108 -1.38 13.92 -12.60
CA ARG A 108 -0.78 15.20 -12.17
C ARG A 108 -1.74 16.36 -12.32
N LEU A 109 -1.60 17.31 -11.40
CA LEU A 109 -2.14 18.66 -11.55
C LEU A 109 -1.28 19.46 -12.54
N ASP A 110 -1.81 20.58 -13.06
CA ASP A 110 -1.11 21.46 -13.99
C ASP A 110 0.21 22.00 -13.42
N ASN A 111 0.34 22.08 -12.10
CA ASN A 111 1.55 22.49 -11.40
C ASN A 111 2.57 21.34 -11.20
N GLY A 112 2.30 20.16 -11.72
CA GLY A 112 3.16 18.98 -11.65
C GLY A 112 3.05 18.16 -10.35
N LYS A 113 2.27 18.59 -9.37
CA LYS A 113 2.01 17.80 -8.15
C LYS A 113 1.10 16.60 -8.46
N ILE A 114 1.18 15.56 -7.62
CA ILE A 114 0.28 14.41 -7.72
C ILE A 114 -1.17 14.89 -7.60
N TYR A 115 -2.02 14.42 -8.52
CA TYR A 115 -3.44 14.75 -8.50
C TYR A 115 -4.08 14.25 -7.19
N GLN A 116 -4.88 15.09 -6.60
CA GLN A 116 -5.67 14.78 -5.41
C GLN A 116 -7.11 15.25 -5.63
N ARG A 117 -8.06 14.41 -5.25
CA ARG A 117 -9.46 14.85 -5.21
C ARG A 117 -9.65 15.87 -4.11
N PRO A 118 -10.56 16.82 -4.31
CA PRO A 118 -11.06 17.67 -3.24
C PRO A 118 -11.75 16.86 -2.14
#